data_69cbc6635e75282d4be724585e4f1299
#
_entry.id   69cbc6635e75282d4be724585e4f1299
#
_cell.length_a   1.000
_cell.length_b   1.000
_cell.length_c   1.000
_cell.angle_alpha   90.00
_cell.angle_beta   90.00
_cell.angle_gamma   90.00
#
_symmetry.space_group_name_H-M   'P 1'
#
loop_
_entity.id
_entity.type
_entity.pdbx_description
1 polymer ?
#
loop_
_entity_poly.entity_id
_entity_poly.type
_entity_poly.pdbx_seq_one_letter_code
_entity_poly.pdbx_strand_id
1 'polypeptide(L)'
;MPLDCEVNIEKNAPVRLLNAVMERMDYSKLYAAYSRLGRIEYSPKILLKIMVYGYMRKQISSRALEACCRENLHFIYLLEGQRAPDHNTINRFRKNILTQEAGQDILRQLVIMLH
;
A
#
# COMPACT_ATOMS: atom_id res chain seq x y z
N MET A 1 -6.62 10.69 -21.72
CA MET A 1 -6.93 11.30 -20.44
C MET A 1 -6.81 10.27 -19.33
N PRO A 2 -6.11 10.59 -18.33
CA PRO A 2 -6.09 9.66 -17.21
C PRO A 2 -7.47 9.57 -16.58
N LEU A 3 -7.85 8.37 -16.22
CA LEU A 3 -9.08 8.16 -15.51
C LEU A 3 -9.00 8.83 -14.14
N ASP A 4 -10.00 9.63 -13.87
CA ASP A 4 -10.15 10.14 -12.51
C ASP A 4 -10.84 9.06 -11.70
N CYS A 5 -10.04 8.23 -11.05
CA CYS A 5 -10.55 7.11 -10.27
C CYS A 5 -11.46 7.55 -9.14
N GLU A 6 -11.30 8.77 -8.67
CA GLU A 6 -12.13 9.29 -7.58
C GLU A 6 -13.60 9.44 -7.99
N VAL A 7 -13.84 9.78 -9.25
CA VAL A 7 -15.20 9.95 -9.76
C VAL A 7 -15.99 8.64 -9.69
N ASN A 8 -15.28 7.51 -9.82
CA ASN A 8 -15.93 6.20 -9.93
C ASN A 8 -15.95 5.42 -8.61
N ILE A 9 -15.47 6.02 -7.52
CA ILE A 9 -15.44 5.36 -6.22
C ILE A 9 -16.37 6.10 -5.26
N GLU A 10 -17.26 5.35 -4.63
CA GLU A 10 -18.22 5.92 -3.67
C GLU A 10 -17.50 6.65 -2.54
N LYS A 11 -18.11 7.73 -2.04
CA LYS A 11 -17.52 8.54 -0.99
C LYS A 11 -17.25 7.79 0.29
N ASN A 12 -18.08 6.81 0.61
CA ASN A 12 -17.95 6.02 1.83
C ASN A 12 -17.32 4.65 1.59
N ALA A 13 -16.68 4.46 0.44
CA ALA A 13 -16.01 3.19 0.14
C ALA A 13 -14.91 2.91 1.16
N PRO A 14 -14.75 1.66 1.60
CA PRO A 14 -13.71 1.32 2.59
C PRO A 14 -12.31 1.74 2.18
N VAL A 15 -12.00 1.75 0.87
CA VAL A 15 -10.68 2.14 0.40
C VAL A 15 -10.37 3.61 0.69
N ARG A 16 -11.39 4.47 0.66
CA ARG A 16 -11.20 5.88 0.98
C ARG A 16 -10.92 6.08 2.47
N LEU A 17 -11.63 5.35 3.31
CA LEU A 17 -11.41 5.41 4.74
C LEU A 17 -10.01 4.92 5.09
N LEU A 18 -9.61 3.80 4.51
CA LEU A 18 -8.27 3.27 4.71
C LEU A 18 -7.21 4.28 4.29
N ASN A 19 -7.39 4.88 3.12
CA ASN A 19 -6.45 5.87 2.62
C ASN A 19 -6.32 7.04 3.59
N ALA A 20 -7.45 7.54 4.10
CA ALA A 20 -7.46 8.66 5.04
C ALA A 20 -6.73 8.31 6.34
N VAL A 21 -6.97 7.11 6.86
CA VAL A 21 -6.28 6.65 8.07
C VAL A 21 -4.79 6.54 7.84
N MET A 22 -4.38 5.93 6.75
CA MET A 22 -2.97 5.70 6.46
C MET A 22 -2.23 6.99 6.13
N GLU A 23 -2.91 8.01 5.63
CA GLU A 23 -2.28 9.31 5.41
C GLU A 23 -1.86 10.00 6.71
N ARG A 24 -2.44 9.61 7.82
CA ARG A 24 -2.12 10.19 9.14
C ARG A 24 -0.96 9.49 9.84
N MET A 25 -0.47 8.38 9.28
CA MET A 25 0.59 7.61 9.92
C MET A 25 1.96 8.24 9.67
N ASP A 26 2.89 7.96 10.59
CA ASP A 26 4.26 8.43 10.46
C ASP A 26 5.10 7.37 9.74
N TYR A 27 5.59 7.72 8.56
CA TYR A 27 6.38 6.82 7.72
C TYR A 27 7.88 7.13 7.73
N SER A 28 8.32 8.04 8.60
CA SER A 28 9.71 8.49 8.58
C SER A 28 10.72 7.36 8.77
N LYS A 29 10.45 6.42 9.68
CA LYS A 29 11.33 5.28 9.88
C LYS A 29 11.37 4.35 8.68
N LEU A 30 10.21 4.16 8.05
CA LEU A 30 10.10 3.31 6.88
C LEU A 30 10.88 3.89 5.70
N TYR A 31 10.73 5.19 5.46
CA TYR A 31 11.47 5.85 4.38
C TYR A 31 12.97 5.85 4.65
N ALA A 32 13.38 6.06 5.89
CA ALA A 32 14.79 6.00 6.27
C ALA A 32 15.38 4.62 5.99
N ALA A 33 14.65 3.56 6.33
CA ALA A 33 15.09 2.19 6.08
C ALA A 33 15.24 1.92 4.59
N TYR A 34 14.28 2.38 3.78
CA TYR A 34 14.31 2.14 2.35
C TYR A 34 15.38 2.97 1.64
N SER A 35 15.66 4.17 2.11
CA SER A 35 16.71 4.99 1.49
C SER A 35 18.09 4.34 1.63
N ARG A 36 18.29 3.54 2.68
CA ARG A 36 19.55 2.80 2.86
C ARG A 36 19.70 1.63 1.89
N LEU A 37 18.61 1.19 1.31
CA LEU A 37 18.65 0.09 0.32
C LEU A 37 18.98 0.61 -1.08
N GLY A 38 19.12 1.92 -1.24
CA GLY A 38 19.47 2.55 -2.49
C GLY A 38 18.24 2.98 -3.27
N ARG A 39 18.13 2.52 -4.50
CA ARG A 39 17.07 2.97 -5.40
C ARG A 39 15.69 2.53 -4.95
N ILE A 40 14.75 3.48 -4.90
CA ILE A 40 13.36 3.23 -4.58
C ILE A 40 12.53 3.39 -5.85
N GLU A 41 11.96 2.30 -6.34
CA GLU A 41 11.11 2.33 -7.53
C GLU A 41 9.67 2.71 -7.21
N TYR A 42 9.20 2.28 -6.04
CA TYR A 42 7.83 2.55 -5.58
C TYR A 42 7.86 3.13 -4.19
N SER A 43 6.93 4.04 -3.93
CA SER A 43 6.76 4.59 -2.59
C SER A 43 6.42 3.48 -1.60
N PRO A 44 7.17 3.33 -0.50
CA PRO A 44 6.85 2.34 0.53
C PRO A 44 5.46 2.55 1.11
N LYS A 45 5.03 3.79 1.23
CA LYS A 45 3.70 4.13 1.73
C LYS A 45 2.60 3.57 0.82
N ILE A 46 2.77 3.72 -0.50
CA ILE A 46 1.79 3.20 -1.47
C ILE A 46 1.75 1.68 -1.44
N LEU A 47 2.92 1.03 -1.41
CA LEU A 47 2.98 -0.42 -1.34
C LEU A 47 2.31 -0.95 -0.07
N LEU A 48 2.50 -0.24 1.05
CA LEU A 48 1.87 -0.62 2.30
C LEU A 48 0.35 -0.50 2.22
N LYS A 49 -0.16 0.56 1.61
CA LYS A 49 -1.61 0.73 1.42
C LYS A 49 -2.19 -0.42 0.61
N ILE A 50 -1.49 -0.82 -0.45
CA ILE A 50 -1.92 -1.93 -1.30
C ILE A 50 -1.97 -3.23 -0.51
N MET A 51 -0.95 -3.49 0.28
CA MET A 51 -0.90 -4.71 1.11
C MET A 51 -2.02 -4.74 2.14
N VAL A 52 -2.24 -3.63 2.83
CA VAL A 52 -3.27 -3.57 3.87
C VAL A 52 -4.66 -3.73 3.26
N TYR A 53 -4.93 -3.03 2.16
CA TYR A 53 -6.22 -3.15 1.51
C TYR A 53 -6.42 -4.56 0.93
N GLY A 54 -5.36 -5.14 0.39
CA GLY A 54 -5.40 -6.53 -0.07
C GLY A 54 -5.78 -7.48 1.05
N TYR A 55 -5.19 -7.31 2.21
CA TYR A 55 -5.52 -8.12 3.38
C TYR A 55 -7.00 -7.97 3.73
N MET A 56 -7.52 -6.75 3.72
CA MET A 56 -8.93 -6.49 4.01
C MET A 56 -9.86 -7.17 3.00
N ARG A 57 -9.43 -7.27 1.76
CA ARG A 57 -10.21 -7.89 0.68
C ARG A 57 -9.86 -9.36 0.47
N LYS A 58 -9.04 -9.93 1.33
CA LYS A 58 -8.59 -11.32 1.26
C LYS A 58 -7.81 -11.65 -0.02
N GLN A 59 -7.13 -10.65 -0.56
CA GLN A 59 -6.24 -10.81 -1.71
C GLN A 59 -4.82 -10.73 -1.19
N ILE A 60 -4.29 -11.85 -0.71
CA ILE A 60 -3.05 -11.85 0.06
C ILE A 60 -1.82 -12.18 -0.77
N SER A 61 -1.93 -13.06 -1.76
CA SER A 61 -0.77 -13.46 -2.54
C SER A 61 -0.25 -12.30 -3.39
N SER A 62 1.05 -12.28 -3.64
CA SER A 62 1.64 -11.21 -4.45
C SER A 62 1.11 -11.22 -5.87
N ARG A 63 0.80 -12.37 -6.43
CA ARG A 63 0.24 -12.44 -7.78
C ARG A 63 -1.19 -11.91 -7.81
N ALA A 64 -1.99 -12.19 -6.78
CA ALA A 64 -3.33 -11.64 -6.67
C ALA A 64 -3.29 -10.12 -6.52
N LEU A 65 -2.36 -9.61 -5.72
CA LEU A 65 -2.19 -8.16 -5.55
C LEU A 65 -1.75 -7.49 -6.84
N GLU A 66 -0.85 -8.12 -7.59
CA GLU A 66 -0.45 -7.60 -8.90
C GLU A 66 -1.65 -7.46 -9.82
N ALA A 67 -2.48 -8.50 -9.91
CA ALA A 67 -3.68 -8.46 -10.73
C ALA A 67 -4.66 -7.38 -10.28
N CYS A 68 -4.86 -7.27 -8.97
CA CYS A 68 -5.74 -6.24 -8.41
C CYS A 68 -5.25 -4.83 -8.77
N CYS A 69 -3.95 -4.59 -8.69
CA CYS A 69 -3.39 -3.28 -9.02
C CYS A 69 -3.59 -2.92 -10.47
N ARG A 70 -3.75 -3.89 -11.35
CA ARG A 70 -3.99 -3.66 -12.77
C ARG A 70 -5.46 -3.49 -13.11
N GLU A 71 -6.33 -4.18 -12.39
CA GLU A 71 -7.72 -4.34 -12.82
C GLU A 71 -8.75 -3.77 -11.85
N ASN A 72 -8.43 -3.68 -10.56
CA ASN A 72 -9.40 -3.26 -9.56
C ASN A 72 -9.29 -1.76 -9.30
N LEU A 73 -10.40 -1.06 -9.47
CA LEU A 73 -10.45 0.39 -9.35
C LEU A 73 -9.98 0.89 -7.98
N HIS A 74 -10.31 0.17 -6.91
CA HIS A 74 -9.91 0.57 -5.56
C HIS A 74 -8.39 0.51 -5.39
N PHE A 75 -7.75 -0.52 -5.94
CA PHE A 75 -6.29 -0.63 -5.88
C PHE A 75 -5.63 0.42 -6.77
N ILE A 76 -6.21 0.68 -7.94
CA ILE A 76 -5.71 1.72 -8.84
C ILE A 76 -5.77 3.09 -8.15
N TYR A 77 -6.84 3.34 -7.41
CA TYR A 77 -6.98 4.56 -6.61
C TYR A 77 -5.81 4.71 -5.62
N LEU A 78 -5.44 3.63 -4.95
CA LEU A 78 -4.35 3.65 -3.97
C LEU A 78 -2.97 3.89 -4.61
N LEU A 79 -2.82 3.56 -5.89
CA LEU A 79 -1.57 3.76 -6.61
C LEU A 79 -1.24 5.23 -6.88
N GLU A 80 -2.22 6.12 -6.79
CA GLU A 80 -2.04 7.56 -7.00
C GLU A 80 -1.33 7.87 -8.32
N GLY A 81 -1.72 7.17 -9.38
CA GLY A 81 -1.16 7.39 -10.70
C GLY A 81 0.09 6.61 -11.02
N GLN A 82 0.63 5.87 -10.06
CA GLN A 82 1.80 5.05 -10.32
C GLN A 82 1.41 3.77 -11.06
N ARG A 83 2.38 3.24 -11.80
CA ARG A 83 2.21 1.97 -12.50
C ARG A 83 2.03 0.83 -11.50
N ALA A 84 1.25 -0.19 -11.87
CA ALA A 84 1.05 -1.35 -11.00
C ALA A 84 2.39 -2.06 -10.75
N PRO A 85 2.73 -2.35 -9.48
CA PRO A 85 3.92 -3.13 -9.18
C PRO A 85 3.73 -4.58 -9.56
N ASP A 86 4.82 -5.26 -9.92
CA ASP A 86 4.75 -6.68 -10.20
C ASP A 86 4.84 -7.49 -8.89
N HIS A 87 4.58 -8.79 -8.99
CA HIS A 87 4.55 -9.65 -7.81
C HIS A 87 5.93 -9.76 -7.12
N ASN A 88 7.01 -9.61 -7.86
CA ASN A 88 8.35 -9.63 -7.27
C ASN A 88 8.60 -8.41 -6.40
N THR A 89 8.17 -7.24 -6.86
CA THR A 89 8.26 -6.00 -6.08
C THR A 89 7.46 -6.12 -4.80
N ILE A 90 6.24 -6.64 -4.90
CA ILE A 90 5.37 -6.83 -3.75
C ILE A 90 5.99 -7.81 -2.75
N ASN A 91 6.55 -8.91 -3.23
CA ASN A 91 7.19 -9.90 -2.37
C ASN A 91 8.38 -9.33 -1.62
N ARG A 92 9.24 -8.57 -2.30
CA ARG A 92 10.39 -7.96 -1.64
C ARG A 92 9.97 -6.98 -0.57
N PHE A 93 8.95 -6.18 -0.86
CA PHE A 93 8.44 -5.22 0.11
C PHE A 93 7.86 -5.94 1.33
N ARG A 94 7.05 -6.97 1.10
CA ARG A 94 6.43 -7.73 2.19
C ARG A 94 7.49 -8.35 3.10
N LYS A 95 8.53 -8.90 2.51
CA LYS A 95 9.64 -9.50 3.25
C LYS A 95 10.34 -8.46 4.11
N ASN A 96 10.59 -7.28 3.55
CA ASN A 96 11.24 -6.20 4.28
C ASN A 96 10.38 -5.69 5.43
N ILE A 97 9.07 -5.54 5.22
CA ILE A 97 8.15 -5.11 6.27
C ILE A 97 8.16 -6.08 7.45
N LEU A 98 8.16 -7.37 7.15
CA LEU A 98 8.07 -8.38 8.22
C LEU A 98 9.38 -8.56 8.99
N THR A 99 10.52 -8.24 8.37
CA THR A 99 11.83 -8.52 8.98
C THR A 99 12.52 -7.30 9.57
N GLN A 100 12.10 -6.09 9.23
CA GLN A 100 12.76 -4.88 9.69
C GLN A 100 11.95 -4.17 10.78
N GLU A 101 12.67 -3.53 11.69
CA GLU A 101 12.06 -2.81 12.80
C GLU A 101 11.14 -1.69 12.33
N ALA A 102 11.54 -0.99 11.27
CA ALA A 102 10.71 0.09 10.72
C ALA A 102 9.36 -0.42 10.25
N GLY A 103 9.34 -1.61 9.62
CA GLY A 103 8.10 -2.23 9.20
C GLY A 103 7.23 -2.66 10.36
N GLN A 104 7.85 -3.20 11.40
CA GLN A 104 7.14 -3.58 12.62
C GLN A 104 6.51 -2.37 13.29
N ASP A 105 7.20 -1.24 13.28
CA ASP A 105 6.66 0.01 13.83
C ASP A 105 5.40 0.45 13.09
N ILE A 106 5.43 0.39 11.77
CA ILE A 106 4.27 0.74 10.93
C ILE A 106 3.09 -0.18 11.24
N LEU A 107 3.34 -1.47 11.36
CA LEU A 107 2.28 -2.43 11.65
C LEU A 107 1.64 -2.16 13.02
N ARG A 108 2.45 -1.78 14.01
CA ARG A 108 1.92 -1.40 15.32
C ARG A 108 1.03 -0.17 15.24
N GLN A 109 1.45 0.84 14.47
CA GLN A 109 0.62 2.03 14.26
C GLN A 109 -0.72 1.67 13.64
N LEU A 110 -0.71 0.79 12.64
CA LEU A 110 -1.93 0.35 12.00
C LEU A 110 -2.89 -0.32 12.98
N VAL A 111 -2.37 -1.21 13.83
CA VAL A 111 -3.19 -1.89 14.83
C VAL A 111 -3.86 -0.88 15.75
N ILE A 112 -3.09 0.11 16.21
CA ILE A 112 -3.62 1.14 17.10
C ILE A 112 -4.66 2.00 16.41
N MET A 113 -4.41 2.42 15.19
CA MET A 113 -5.31 3.34 14.48
C MET A 113 -6.59 2.68 13.99
N LEU A 114 -6.57 1.37 13.74
CA LEU A 114 -7.75 0.64 13.28
C LEU A 114 -8.62 0.12 14.43
N HIS A 115 -8.17 0.25 15.63
CA HIS A 115 -8.97 -0.01 16.82
C HIS A 115 -9.66 1.27 17.27
#